data_79da956e27b6232391bd2699dc0d263f
#
_entry.id   79da956e27b6232391bd2699dc0d263f
#
_cell.length_a   1.000
_cell.length_b   1.000
_cell.length_c   1.000
_cell.angle_alpha   90.00
_cell.angle_beta   90.00
_cell.angle_gamma   90.00
#
_symmetry.space_group_name_H-M   'P 1'
#
loop_
_entity.id
_entity.type
_entity.pdbx_description
1 polymer ?
#
loop_
_entity_poly.entity_id
_entity_poly.type
_entity_poly.pdbx_seq_one_letter_code
_entity_poly.pdbx_strand_id
1 'polypeptide(L)'
;MGILVPRYIKMDIMNPTVYNNAYVSLRFENPVVQHNWDGTYTIQGRAKVYQNRTDMFVVDMINFNFVLQKDQLNAPLHQLIYNNIKQQYEGATDAI
;
A
#
# COMPACT_ATOMS: atom_id res chain seq x y z
N MET A 1 -2.61 -9.26 -7.66
CA MET A 1 -3.43 -8.72 -6.57
C MET A 1 -2.88 -7.37 -6.13
N GLY A 2 -3.74 -6.43 -5.84
CA GLY A 2 -3.38 -5.09 -5.41
C GLY A 2 -4.64 -4.25 -5.18
N ILE A 3 -4.48 -2.93 -5.22
CA ILE A 3 -5.61 -2.01 -5.10
C ILE A 3 -5.57 -0.99 -6.23
N LEU A 4 -6.75 -0.49 -6.58
CA LEU A 4 -6.89 0.63 -7.51
C LEU A 4 -7.18 1.89 -6.72
N VAL A 5 -6.41 2.93 -7.00
CA VAL A 5 -6.58 4.27 -6.42
C VAL A 5 -7.11 5.17 -7.54
N PRO A 6 -8.37 5.65 -7.45
CA PRO A 6 -8.97 6.44 -8.54
C PRO A 6 -8.18 7.69 -8.88
N ARG A 7 -7.58 8.30 -7.87
CA ARG A 7 -6.75 9.51 -8.07
C ARG A 7 -5.53 9.43 -7.17
N TYR A 8 -4.38 9.18 -7.76
CA TYR A 8 -3.10 9.18 -7.06
C TYR A 8 -2.28 10.38 -7.49
N ILE A 9 -1.83 11.16 -6.51
CA ILE A 9 -1.03 12.37 -6.76
C ILE A 9 0.40 12.07 -6.32
N LYS A 10 1.32 12.04 -7.29
CA LYS A 10 2.75 11.95 -7.00
C LYS A 10 3.26 13.37 -6.79
N MET A 11 3.74 13.66 -5.59
CA MET A 11 4.32 14.97 -5.27
C MET A 11 5.72 15.05 -5.85
N ASP A 12 5.90 15.99 -6.76
CA ASP A 12 7.20 16.30 -7.36
C ASP A 12 7.59 17.73 -6.99
N ILE A 13 8.89 18.03 -7.06
CA ILE A 13 9.43 19.33 -6.64
C ILE A 13 8.82 20.46 -7.49
N MET A 14 8.63 20.23 -8.78
CA MET A 14 8.18 21.27 -9.71
C MET A 14 6.67 21.23 -9.93
N ASN A 15 6.10 20.07 -10.19
CA ASN A 15 4.69 19.92 -10.51
C ASN A 15 4.18 18.57 -10.01
N PRO A 16 3.03 18.52 -9.32
CA PRO A 16 2.43 17.24 -8.97
C PRO A 16 1.93 16.53 -10.23
N THR A 17 2.12 15.22 -10.29
CA THR A 17 1.60 14.38 -11.36
C THR A 17 0.41 13.59 -10.83
N VAL A 18 -0.71 13.63 -11.55
CA VAL A 18 -1.92 12.91 -11.17
C VAL A 18 -2.07 11.67 -12.05
N TYR A 19 -2.22 10.52 -11.41
CA TYR A 19 -2.50 9.25 -12.08
C TYR A 19 -3.94 8.85 -11.78
N ASN A 20 -4.74 8.65 -12.82
CA ASN A 20 -6.11 8.17 -12.68
C ASN A 20 -6.10 6.64 -12.69
N ASN A 21 -6.75 6.03 -11.72
CA ASN A 21 -6.82 4.57 -11.58
C ASN A 21 -5.42 3.93 -11.46
N ALA A 22 -4.57 4.52 -10.62
CA ALA A 22 -3.27 3.97 -10.33
C ALA A 22 -3.41 2.60 -9.66
N TYR A 23 -2.51 1.69 -10.00
CA TYR A 23 -2.48 0.35 -9.42
C TYR A 23 -1.37 0.27 -8.36
N VAL A 24 -1.72 -0.13 -7.14
CA VAL A 24 -0.78 -0.28 -6.03
C VAL A 24 -0.64 -1.75 -5.70
N SER A 25 0.58 -2.25 -5.66
CA SER A 25 0.85 -3.68 -5.45
C SER A 25 2.08 -3.89 -4.57
N LEU A 26 2.05 -4.99 -3.82
CA LEU A 26 3.20 -5.50 -3.07
C LEU A 26 4.06 -6.46 -3.90
N ARG A 27 3.86 -6.51 -5.21
CA ARG A 27 4.61 -7.41 -6.11
C ARG A 27 6.12 -7.20 -5.93
N PHE A 28 6.83 -8.30 -5.68
CA PHE A 28 8.28 -8.31 -5.47
C PHE A 28 8.74 -7.46 -4.28
N GLU A 29 7.86 -7.18 -3.32
CA GLU A 29 8.21 -6.49 -2.09
C GLU A 29 8.10 -7.44 -0.90
N ASN A 30 8.98 -7.24 0.08
CA ASN A 30 9.04 -8.05 1.28
C ASN A 30 8.74 -7.18 2.51
N PRO A 31 7.46 -7.07 2.90
CA PRO A 31 7.11 -6.35 4.13
C PRO A 31 7.74 -7.00 5.35
N VAL A 32 8.08 -6.18 6.33
CA VAL A 32 8.66 -6.64 7.59
C VAL A 32 7.60 -6.57 8.69
N VAL A 33 7.48 -7.67 9.44
CA VAL A 33 6.62 -7.74 10.62
C VAL A 33 7.52 -7.87 11.84
N GLN A 34 7.44 -6.92 12.77
CA GLN A 34 8.21 -6.92 13.99
C GLN A 34 7.29 -7.16 15.18
N HIS A 35 7.60 -8.17 16.00
CA HIS A 35 6.89 -8.40 17.26
C HIS A 35 7.50 -7.50 18.33
N ASN A 36 6.69 -6.59 18.88
CA ASN A 36 7.14 -5.63 19.86
C ASN A 36 7.06 -6.21 21.26
N TRP A 37 7.84 -5.66 22.20
CA TRP A 37 7.90 -6.13 23.58
C TRP A 37 6.57 -5.99 24.32
N ASP A 38 5.70 -5.07 23.90
CA ASP A 38 4.38 -4.83 24.51
C ASP A 38 3.28 -5.76 23.93
N GLY A 39 3.62 -6.69 23.06
CA GLY A 39 2.68 -7.63 22.46
C GLY A 39 2.03 -7.16 21.19
N THR A 40 2.35 -5.95 20.72
CA THR A 40 1.85 -5.47 19.43
C THR A 40 2.78 -5.88 18.30
N TYR A 41 2.35 -5.65 17.06
CA TYR A 41 3.12 -5.96 15.86
C TYR A 41 3.23 -4.72 14.99
N THR A 42 4.47 -4.37 14.61
CA THR A 42 4.73 -3.29 13.66
C THR A 42 4.88 -3.89 12.27
N ILE A 43 4.10 -3.40 11.32
CA ILE A 43 4.15 -3.83 9.93
C ILE A 43 4.65 -2.66 9.10
N GLN A 44 5.77 -2.86 8.40
CA GLN A 44 6.40 -1.78 7.64
C GLN A 44 6.96 -2.30 6.32
N GLY A 45 7.05 -1.41 5.36
CA GLY A 45 7.56 -1.71 4.03
C GLY A 45 7.16 -0.68 3.01
N ARG A 46 7.22 -1.08 1.75
CA ARG A 46 6.86 -0.22 0.62
C ARG A 46 5.95 -0.96 -0.33
N ALA A 47 4.99 -0.24 -0.90
CA ALA A 47 4.15 -0.73 -1.98
C ALA A 47 4.51 0.02 -3.26
N LYS A 48 4.49 -0.68 -4.39
CA LYS A 48 4.79 -0.09 -5.69
C LYS A 48 3.54 0.49 -6.31
N VAL A 49 3.68 1.67 -6.90
CA VAL A 49 2.60 2.34 -7.62
C VAL A 49 2.89 2.26 -9.11
N TYR A 50 1.92 1.77 -9.87
CA TYR A 50 1.97 1.68 -11.32
C TYR A 50 0.92 2.61 -11.92
N GLN A 51 1.18 3.13 -13.12
CA GLN A 51 0.24 4.02 -13.80
C GLN A 51 -1.11 3.33 -14.03
N ASN A 52 -1.09 2.04 -14.33
CA ASN A 52 -2.28 1.22 -14.47
C ASN A 52 -1.95 -0.24 -14.15
N ARG A 53 -2.98 -1.10 -14.11
CA ARG A 53 -2.84 -2.49 -13.70
C ARG A 53 -1.93 -3.32 -14.60
N THR A 54 -1.85 -2.98 -15.88
CA THR A 54 -1.06 -3.74 -16.86
C THR A 54 0.33 -3.18 -17.08
N ASP A 55 0.63 -2.02 -16.51
CA ASP A 55 1.95 -1.39 -16.64
C ASP A 55 2.97 -2.17 -15.80
N MET A 56 4.20 -2.24 -16.30
CA MET A 56 5.29 -2.92 -15.60
C MET A 56 6.29 -1.94 -14.98
N PHE A 57 6.13 -0.64 -15.22
CA PHE A 57 7.05 0.37 -14.69
C PHE A 57 6.48 1.02 -13.43
N VAL A 58 7.30 1.04 -12.39
CA VAL A 58 6.96 1.68 -11.12
C VAL A 58 7.08 3.19 -11.30
N VAL A 59 6.00 3.92 -11.01
CA VAL A 59 6.00 5.39 -11.10
C VAL A 59 6.20 6.04 -9.74
N ASP A 60 5.91 5.33 -8.66
CA ASP A 60 6.10 5.83 -7.30
C ASP A 60 6.11 4.67 -6.30
N MET A 61 6.43 4.99 -5.05
CA MET A 61 6.42 4.03 -3.94
C MET A 61 5.65 4.64 -2.77
N ILE A 62 4.83 3.81 -2.11
CA ILE A 62 4.14 4.19 -0.89
C ILE A 62 4.82 3.50 0.28
N ASN A 63 5.36 4.27 1.21
CA ASN A 63 5.89 3.72 2.45
C ASN A 63 4.73 3.51 3.42
N PHE A 64 4.69 2.35 4.07
CA PHE A 64 3.72 2.10 5.10
C PHE A 64 4.41 1.65 6.39
N ASN A 65 3.86 2.08 7.51
CA ASN A 65 4.32 1.71 8.83
C ASN A 65 3.14 1.87 9.78
N PHE A 66 2.62 0.75 10.28
CA PHE A 66 1.48 0.77 11.19
C PHE A 66 1.59 -0.35 12.21
N VAL A 67 0.89 -0.18 13.33
CA VAL A 67 0.94 -1.11 14.45
C VAL A 67 -0.43 -1.77 14.61
N LEU A 68 -0.42 -3.10 14.80
CA LEU A 68 -1.63 -3.87 15.02
C LEU A 68 -1.54 -4.62 16.35
N GLN A 69 -2.69 -4.78 16.99
CA GLN A 69 -2.86 -5.67 18.13
C GLN A 69 -2.94 -7.12 17.64
N LYS A 70 -2.68 -8.07 18.52
CA LYS A 70 -2.71 -9.48 18.15
C LYS A 70 -4.06 -9.91 17.57
N ASP A 71 -5.16 -9.40 18.11
CA ASP A 71 -6.51 -9.73 17.66
C ASP A 71 -6.86 -9.11 16.29
N GLN A 72 -6.08 -8.12 15.84
CA GLN A 72 -6.24 -7.51 14.53
C GLN A 72 -5.53 -8.29 13.42
N LEU A 73 -4.72 -9.29 13.79
CA LEU A 73 -4.05 -10.19 12.85
C LEU A 73 -4.99 -11.30 12.42
N ASN A 74 -6.10 -10.94 11.80
CA ASN A 74 -7.19 -11.86 11.47
C ASN A 74 -7.33 -12.13 9.97
N ALA A 75 -6.35 -11.71 9.18
CA ALA A 75 -6.34 -11.86 7.73
C ALA A 75 -4.90 -12.07 7.24
N PRO A 76 -4.70 -12.53 6.00
CA PRO A 76 -3.36 -12.59 5.42
C PRO A 76 -2.65 -11.23 5.46
N LEU A 77 -1.34 -11.26 5.60
CA LEU A 77 -0.54 -10.04 5.76
C LEU A 77 -0.78 -9.03 4.63
N HIS A 78 -0.80 -9.48 3.39
CA HIS A 78 -1.02 -8.59 2.25
C HIS A 78 -2.38 -7.90 2.32
N GLN A 79 -3.42 -8.60 2.82
CA GLN A 79 -4.76 -8.02 2.96
C GLN A 79 -4.76 -6.92 4.02
N LEU A 80 -4.07 -7.13 5.14
CA LEU A 80 -3.94 -6.12 6.20
C LEU A 80 -3.25 -4.87 5.69
N ILE A 81 -2.20 -5.04 4.90
CA ILE A 81 -1.46 -3.92 4.31
C ILE A 81 -2.33 -3.15 3.32
N TYR A 82 -3.03 -3.85 2.43
CA TYR A 82 -3.91 -3.19 1.46
C TYR A 82 -5.06 -2.46 2.14
N ASN A 83 -5.64 -3.03 3.20
CA ASN A 83 -6.68 -2.36 3.97
C ASN A 83 -6.17 -1.05 4.59
N ASN A 84 -4.94 -1.06 5.11
CA ASN A 84 -4.33 0.14 5.67
C ASN A 84 -4.11 1.21 4.58
N ILE A 85 -3.60 0.81 3.42
CA ILE A 85 -3.35 1.75 2.32
C ILE A 85 -4.67 2.31 1.78
N LYS A 86 -5.70 1.48 1.65
CA LYS A 86 -7.02 1.93 1.17
C LYS A 86 -7.62 3.03 2.03
N GLN A 87 -7.35 3.03 3.33
CA GLN A 87 -7.85 4.06 4.24
C GLN A 87 -7.25 5.44 3.97
N GLN A 88 -6.10 5.49 3.31
CA GLN A 88 -5.40 6.73 3.02
C GLN A 88 -5.82 7.37 1.69
N TYR A 89 -6.56 6.63 0.86
CA TYR A 89 -6.96 7.10 -0.47
C TYR A 89 -8.45 6.93 -0.66
N GLU A 90 -9.14 8.05 -0.94
CA GLU A 90 -10.58 8.04 -1.15
C GLU A 90 -10.95 7.22 -2.39
N GLY A 91 -11.94 6.35 -2.23
CA GLY A 91 -12.45 5.55 -3.34
C GLY A 91 -11.56 4.38 -3.74
N ALA A 92 -10.48 4.09 -3.02
CA ALA A 92 -9.61 2.96 -3.32
C ALA A 92 -10.35 1.63 -3.14
N THR A 93 -10.17 0.72 -4.10
CA THR A 93 -10.83 -0.59 -4.11
C THR A 93 -9.84 -1.70 -4.36
N ASP A 94 -10.21 -2.92 -3.98
CA ASP A 94 -9.40 -4.09 -4.26
C ASP A 94 -9.38 -4.39 -5.76
N ALA A 95 -8.21 -4.72 -6.29
CA ALA A 95 -8.01 -5.15 -7.67
C ALA A 95 -7.56 -6.60 -7.65
N ILE A 96 -8.47 -7.47 -7.98
CA ILE A 96 -8.25 -8.92 -7.99
C ILE A 96 -7.76 -9.38 -9.36
#